data_d91b40a85dd94f1d982f68e04b772c85
#
_entry.id   d91b40a85dd94f1d982f68e04b772c85
#
_cell.length_a   1.000
_cell.length_b   1.000
_cell.length_c   1.000
_cell.angle_alpha   90.00
_cell.angle_beta   90.00
_cell.angle_gamma   90.00
#
_symmetry.space_group_name_H-M   'P 1'
#
loop_
_entity.id
_entity.type
_entity.pdbx_description
1 polymer ?
#
loop_
_entity_poly.entity_id
_entity_poly.type
_entity_poly.pdbx_seq_one_letter_code
_entity_poly.pdbx_strand_id
1 'polypeptide(L)'
;MELSVHIENKIKKSLNTVNSNIELSKGLPNKFYTSEEIFEYEKETVFSDNWCGIAFGSDIPDVGDIKALEFLSIPLIVVRTEKEQIQVFENVCRHRGMILVEESVKNKKHIRCPYHNWCYGIDGKLLSTPHVGGIGNHNHEDIKKNDLGLNEIRSHIWNDTI
;
A
#
# COMPACT_ATOMS: atom_id res chain seq x y z
N MET A 1 -21.32 -3.73 12.28
CA MET A 1 -22.45 -4.09 11.37
C MET A 1 -23.61 -3.09 11.44
N GLU A 2 -24.18 -2.76 12.62
CA GLU A 2 -25.30 -1.78 12.72
C GLU A 2 -24.87 -0.33 12.40
N LEU A 3 -23.68 0.09 12.78
CA LEU A 3 -23.14 1.43 12.50
C LEU A 3 -22.96 1.66 11.00
N SER A 4 -22.45 0.66 10.29
CA SER A 4 -22.24 0.68 8.83
C SER A 4 -23.58 0.84 8.07
N VAL A 5 -24.62 0.12 8.45
CA VAL A 5 -25.96 0.22 7.84
C VAL A 5 -26.58 1.62 8.07
N HIS A 6 -26.38 2.20 9.25
CA HIS A 6 -26.87 3.55 9.56
C HIS A 6 -26.22 4.61 8.68
N ILE A 7 -24.89 4.55 8.54
CA ILE A 7 -24.11 5.46 7.68
C ILE A 7 -24.54 5.32 6.23
N GLU A 8 -24.64 4.10 5.73
CA GLU A 8 -25.04 3.80 4.36
C GLU A 8 -26.42 4.39 4.02
N ASN A 9 -27.41 4.23 4.91
CA ASN A 9 -28.72 4.82 4.73
C ASN A 9 -28.72 6.36 4.73
N LYS A 10 -27.88 6.96 5.58
CA LYS A 10 -27.69 8.42 5.66
C LYS A 10 -27.05 8.95 4.37
N ILE A 11 -26.06 8.23 3.83
CA ILE A 11 -25.42 8.53 2.55
C ILE A 11 -26.44 8.42 1.41
N LYS A 12 -27.11 7.28 1.25
CA LYS A 12 -28.11 7.06 0.20
C LYS A 12 -29.18 8.14 0.18
N LYS A 13 -29.73 8.51 1.34
CA LYS A 13 -30.71 9.60 1.45
C LYS A 13 -30.15 10.95 0.98
N SER A 14 -28.88 11.23 1.29
CA SER A 14 -28.24 12.49 0.91
C SER A 14 -27.92 12.55 -0.58
N LEU A 15 -27.70 11.42 -1.24
CA LEU A 15 -27.40 11.35 -2.68
C LEU A 15 -28.63 11.50 -3.57
N ASN A 16 -29.86 11.41 -3.03
CA ASN A 16 -31.08 11.55 -3.82
C ASN A 16 -31.17 12.89 -4.55
N THR A 17 -30.60 13.97 -4.02
CA THR A 17 -30.58 15.30 -4.65
C THR A 17 -29.49 15.39 -5.74
N VAL A 18 -28.46 14.57 -5.67
CA VAL A 18 -27.39 14.47 -6.68
C VAL A 18 -27.86 13.62 -7.85
N ASN A 19 -28.56 12.51 -7.55
CA ASN A 19 -29.08 11.57 -8.55
C ASN A 19 -30.41 12.00 -9.19
N SER A 20 -30.72 13.28 -9.16
CA SER A 20 -31.88 13.84 -9.83
C SER A 20 -31.57 14.17 -11.31
N ASN A 21 -32.60 14.62 -12.07
CA ASN A 21 -32.40 15.14 -13.42
C ASN A 21 -31.30 16.21 -13.40
N ILE A 22 -30.39 16.21 -14.39
CA ILE A 22 -29.20 17.06 -14.41
C ILE A 22 -29.52 18.55 -14.24
N GLU A 23 -30.66 19.02 -14.76
CA GLU A 23 -31.12 20.41 -14.62
C GLU A 23 -31.49 20.79 -13.17
N LEU A 24 -31.80 19.79 -12.32
CA LEU A 24 -32.23 19.96 -10.94
C LEU A 24 -31.20 19.41 -9.93
N SER A 25 -30.20 18.72 -10.44
CA SER A 25 -29.17 18.09 -9.63
C SER A 25 -28.37 19.13 -8.85
N LYS A 26 -28.11 18.82 -7.58
CA LYS A 26 -27.26 19.65 -6.71
C LYS A 26 -25.91 18.94 -6.51
N GLY A 27 -24.88 19.70 -6.19
CA GLY A 27 -23.60 19.15 -5.74
C GLY A 27 -23.75 18.33 -4.46
N LEU A 28 -22.70 17.56 -4.14
CA LEU A 28 -22.65 16.81 -2.88
C LEU A 28 -22.79 17.75 -1.68
N PRO A 29 -23.55 17.37 -0.65
CA PRO A 29 -23.60 18.13 0.61
C PRO A 29 -22.23 18.28 1.24
N ASN A 30 -21.94 19.42 1.89
CA ASN A 30 -20.64 19.72 2.52
C ASN A 30 -20.10 18.59 3.40
N LYS A 31 -20.94 17.88 4.10
CA LYS A 31 -20.53 16.77 4.98
C LYS A 31 -19.76 15.65 4.25
N PHE A 32 -19.96 15.48 2.94
CA PHE A 32 -19.19 14.50 2.16
C PHE A 32 -17.72 14.90 1.99
N TYR A 33 -17.39 16.15 2.20
CA TYR A 33 -16.02 16.66 2.11
C TYR A 33 -15.35 16.88 3.48
N THR A 34 -16.12 16.83 4.58
CA THR A 34 -15.64 17.28 5.89
C THR A 34 -15.92 16.30 7.03
N SER A 35 -16.67 15.23 6.79
CA SER A 35 -17.04 14.28 7.85
C SER A 35 -16.06 13.13 7.92
N GLU A 36 -15.39 12.99 9.07
CA GLU A 36 -14.53 11.84 9.39
C GLU A 36 -15.30 10.52 9.28
N GLU A 37 -16.55 10.49 9.78
CA GLU A 37 -17.42 9.31 9.71
C GLU A 37 -17.64 8.83 8.27
N ILE A 38 -17.83 9.74 7.32
CA ILE A 38 -18.00 9.44 5.91
C ILE A 38 -16.66 8.99 5.32
N PHE A 39 -15.57 9.66 5.64
CA PHE A 39 -14.25 9.29 5.15
C PHE A 39 -13.82 7.90 5.61
N GLU A 40 -14.06 7.52 6.89
CA GLU A 40 -13.80 6.16 7.35
C GLU A 40 -14.64 5.13 6.59
N TYR A 41 -15.91 5.44 6.32
CA TYR A 41 -16.76 4.58 5.49
C TYR A 41 -16.23 4.45 4.04
N GLU A 42 -15.76 5.55 3.45
CA GLU A 42 -15.16 5.55 2.11
C GLU A 42 -13.86 4.72 2.07
N LYS A 43 -13.03 4.79 3.10
CA LYS A 43 -11.81 3.97 3.20
C LYS A 43 -12.14 2.48 3.11
N GLU A 44 -13.17 2.05 3.85
CA GLU A 44 -13.55 0.64 3.92
C GLU A 44 -14.33 0.13 2.68
N THR A 45 -15.02 1.01 1.96
CA THR A 45 -15.97 0.58 0.93
C THR A 45 -15.65 1.09 -0.48
N VAL A 46 -14.97 2.22 -0.59
CA VAL A 46 -14.63 2.83 -1.88
C VAL A 46 -13.16 2.60 -2.21
N PHE A 47 -12.28 3.06 -1.33
CA PHE A 47 -10.84 3.01 -1.62
C PHE A 47 -10.26 1.59 -1.52
N SER A 48 -10.74 0.76 -0.57
CA SER A 48 -10.25 -0.63 -0.41
C SER A 48 -10.65 -1.54 -1.58
N ASP A 49 -11.79 -1.27 -2.21
CA ASP A 49 -12.37 -2.14 -3.24
C ASP A 49 -12.11 -1.65 -4.66
N ASN A 50 -11.50 -0.48 -4.82
CA ASN A 50 -11.27 0.12 -6.14
C ASN A 50 -9.80 0.43 -6.39
N TRP A 51 -9.49 0.72 -7.65
CA TRP A 51 -8.17 1.21 -8.05
C TRP A 51 -7.99 2.66 -7.59
N CYS A 52 -6.87 2.90 -6.91
CA CYS A 52 -6.49 4.23 -6.43
C CYS A 52 -5.11 4.60 -6.95
N GLY A 53 -4.95 5.81 -7.44
CA GLY A 53 -3.64 6.34 -7.79
C GLY A 53 -2.88 6.72 -6.52
N ILE A 54 -1.69 6.13 -6.30
CA ILE A 54 -0.88 6.33 -5.09
C ILE A 54 0.47 6.99 -5.37
N ALA A 55 0.96 6.92 -6.60
CA ALA A 55 2.26 7.47 -6.99
C ALA A 55 2.33 7.68 -8.50
N PHE A 56 3.46 8.24 -8.97
CA PHE A 56 3.79 8.32 -10.37
C PHE A 56 5.08 7.54 -10.69
N GLY A 57 5.16 6.96 -11.88
CA GLY A 57 6.36 6.27 -12.34
C GLY A 57 7.59 7.17 -12.38
N SER A 58 7.39 8.46 -12.65
CA SER A 58 8.42 9.51 -12.59
C SER A 58 9.00 9.78 -11.20
N ASP A 59 8.32 9.37 -10.13
CA ASP A 59 8.86 9.44 -8.76
C ASP A 59 10.03 8.46 -8.54
N ILE A 60 10.02 7.35 -9.29
CA ILE A 60 10.98 6.24 -9.21
C ILE A 60 11.50 5.87 -10.61
N PRO A 61 12.25 6.75 -11.29
CA PRO A 61 12.62 6.58 -12.69
C PRO A 61 13.57 5.41 -12.95
N ASP A 62 14.42 5.06 -11.98
CA ASP A 62 15.48 4.08 -12.17
C ASP A 62 15.23 2.77 -11.39
N VAL A 63 15.73 1.64 -11.94
CA VAL A 63 15.65 0.34 -11.27
C VAL A 63 16.32 0.40 -9.91
N GLY A 64 15.61 -0.04 -8.89
CA GLY A 64 16.03 0.02 -7.50
C GLY A 64 15.63 1.32 -6.79
N ASP A 65 14.94 2.24 -7.46
CA ASP A 65 14.31 3.36 -6.77
C ASP A 65 13.09 2.87 -5.99
N ILE A 66 12.94 3.39 -4.78
CA ILE A 66 11.88 3.01 -3.85
C ILE A 66 11.25 4.27 -3.30
N LYS A 67 9.95 4.41 -3.47
CA LYS A 67 9.15 5.46 -2.85
C LYS A 67 8.41 4.89 -1.64
N ALA A 68 8.72 5.41 -0.46
CA ALA A 68 7.94 5.14 0.75
C ALA A 68 6.77 6.11 0.84
N LEU A 69 5.59 5.61 1.16
CA LEU A 69 4.38 6.41 1.35
C LEU A 69 3.41 5.70 2.32
N GLU A 70 2.44 6.45 2.78
CA GLU A 70 1.30 5.90 3.52
C GLU A 70 0.03 6.14 2.71
N PHE A 71 -0.78 5.10 2.56
CA PHE A 71 -2.09 5.19 1.92
C PHE A 71 -3.15 4.58 2.84
N LEU A 72 -4.12 5.37 3.27
CA LEU A 72 -5.19 4.98 4.20
C LEU A 72 -4.66 4.34 5.49
N SER A 73 -3.60 4.88 6.05
CA SER A 73 -2.87 4.36 7.23
C SER A 73 -2.15 3.02 6.99
N ILE A 74 -2.02 2.58 5.76
CA ILE A 74 -1.22 1.42 5.38
C ILE A 74 0.13 1.90 4.88
N PRO A 75 1.25 1.52 5.52
CA PRO A 75 2.58 1.86 5.04
C PRO A 75 2.91 1.04 3.80
N LEU A 76 3.26 1.70 2.71
CA LEU A 76 3.56 1.09 1.42
C LEU A 76 4.95 1.50 0.92
N ILE A 77 5.53 0.64 0.11
CA ILE A 77 6.66 0.99 -0.77
C ILE A 77 6.30 0.68 -2.22
N VAL A 78 6.60 1.62 -3.09
CA VAL A 78 6.52 1.48 -4.53
C VAL A 78 7.94 1.31 -5.05
N VAL A 79 8.22 0.24 -5.76
CA VAL A 79 9.58 -0.18 -6.16
C VAL A 79 9.64 -0.35 -7.66
N ARG A 80 10.61 0.30 -8.31
CA ARG A 80 10.92 -0.04 -9.70
C ARG A 80 11.83 -1.26 -9.75
N THR A 81 11.24 -2.40 -10.07
CA THR A 81 11.94 -3.69 -10.08
C THR A 81 12.67 -3.95 -11.39
N GLU A 82 12.13 -3.46 -12.52
CA GLU A 82 12.73 -3.49 -13.85
C GLU A 82 12.42 -2.17 -14.58
N LYS A 83 13.04 -1.95 -15.74
CA LYS A 83 12.88 -0.70 -16.50
C LYS A 83 11.40 -0.31 -16.72
N GLU A 84 10.58 -1.27 -17.08
CA GLU A 84 9.16 -1.08 -17.37
C GLU A 84 8.24 -1.71 -16.30
N GLN A 85 8.80 -2.15 -15.16
CA GLN A 85 8.05 -2.86 -14.14
C GLN A 85 8.16 -2.20 -12.77
N ILE A 86 7.01 -2.04 -12.14
CA ILE A 86 6.87 -1.52 -10.78
C ILE A 86 6.07 -2.54 -9.98
N GLN A 87 6.46 -2.72 -8.73
CA GLN A 87 5.70 -3.50 -7.76
C GLN A 87 5.44 -2.64 -6.51
N VAL A 88 4.32 -2.88 -5.88
CA VAL A 88 3.93 -2.23 -4.62
C VAL A 88 3.89 -3.29 -3.53
N PHE A 89 4.49 -2.99 -2.40
CA PHE A 89 4.50 -3.89 -1.24
C PHE A 89 4.06 -3.16 0.02
N GLU A 90 3.51 -3.90 0.97
CA GLU A 90 3.44 -3.40 2.35
C GLU A 90 4.86 -3.12 2.85
N ASN A 91 5.07 -1.93 3.39
CA ASN A 91 6.36 -1.49 3.94
C ASN A 91 6.62 -2.08 5.33
N VAL A 92 6.40 -3.37 5.48
CA VAL A 92 6.42 -4.06 6.77
C VAL A 92 7.26 -5.33 6.70
N CYS A 93 8.22 -5.45 7.61
CA CYS A 93 9.06 -6.64 7.72
C CYS A 93 8.26 -7.86 8.17
N ARG A 94 8.36 -8.96 7.43
CA ARG A 94 7.66 -10.23 7.72
C ARG A 94 8.14 -10.93 8.99
N HIS A 95 9.19 -10.44 9.63
CA HIS A 95 9.70 -10.99 10.89
C HIS A 95 8.91 -10.47 12.10
N ARG A 96 8.93 -9.15 12.35
CA ARG A 96 8.31 -8.52 13.53
C ARG A 96 7.65 -7.18 13.24
N GLY A 97 7.15 -6.98 12.03
CA GLY A 97 6.34 -5.81 11.70
C GLY A 97 7.08 -4.47 11.66
N MET A 98 8.43 -4.47 11.60
CA MET A 98 9.20 -3.21 11.51
C MET A 98 9.02 -2.57 10.14
N ILE A 99 8.87 -1.24 10.09
CA ILE A 99 8.95 -0.46 8.85
C ILE A 99 10.32 -0.67 8.20
N LEU A 100 10.33 -0.97 6.91
CA LEU A 100 11.55 -1.30 6.17
C LEU A 100 12.25 -0.07 5.61
N VAL A 101 11.47 0.87 5.09
CA VAL A 101 11.95 2.08 4.42
C VAL A 101 11.17 3.27 4.97
N GLU A 102 11.82 4.14 5.74
CA GLU A 102 11.17 5.31 6.33
C GLU A 102 11.06 6.46 5.32
N GLU A 103 12.09 6.64 4.49
CA GLU A 103 12.15 7.68 3.47
C GLU A 103 12.43 7.07 2.09
N SER A 104 11.98 7.74 1.05
CA SER A 104 12.24 7.31 -0.33
C SER A 104 13.75 7.24 -0.61
N VAL A 105 14.19 6.17 -1.26
CA VAL A 105 15.61 5.89 -1.52
C VAL A 105 15.81 5.52 -2.99
N LYS A 106 17.07 5.65 -3.48
CA LYS A 106 17.41 5.40 -4.88
C LYS A 106 18.45 4.29 -5.04
N ASN A 107 18.43 3.64 -6.19
CA ASN A 107 19.44 2.67 -6.65
C ASN A 107 19.71 1.53 -5.65
N LYS A 108 18.68 1.02 -4.99
CA LYS A 108 18.81 -0.09 -4.05
C LYS A 108 18.80 -1.42 -4.79
N LYS A 109 19.67 -2.33 -4.38
CA LYS A 109 19.68 -3.73 -4.83
C LYS A 109 18.91 -4.64 -3.88
N HIS A 110 18.73 -4.20 -2.64
CA HIS A 110 18.10 -4.96 -1.57
C HIS A 110 17.38 -4.03 -0.61
N ILE A 111 16.33 -4.54 0.01
CA ILE A 111 15.61 -3.91 1.11
C ILE A 111 16.03 -4.64 2.40
N ARG A 112 16.62 -3.91 3.35
CA ARG A 112 17.09 -4.48 4.62
C ARG A 112 16.28 -3.94 5.79
N CYS A 113 15.79 -4.86 6.60
CA CYS A 113 15.12 -4.49 7.84
C CYS A 113 16.13 -3.86 8.82
N PRO A 114 15.86 -2.65 9.34
CA PRO A 114 16.77 -1.99 10.27
C PRO A 114 16.84 -2.69 11.63
N TYR A 115 15.86 -3.56 11.96
CA TYR A 115 15.81 -4.21 13.27
C TYR A 115 16.73 -5.45 13.34
N HIS A 116 16.52 -6.47 12.49
CA HIS A 116 17.28 -7.73 12.54
C HIS A 116 17.96 -8.08 11.20
N ASN A 117 18.11 -7.11 10.31
CA ASN A 117 18.78 -7.26 9.01
C ASN A 117 18.18 -8.33 8.08
N TRP A 118 16.92 -8.72 8.27
CA TRP A 118 16.27 -9.53 7.25
C TRP A 118 16.36 -8.80 5.91
N CYS A 119 16.77 -9.54 4.88
CA CYS A 119 17.11 -8.96 3.59
C CYS A 119 16.15 -9.47 2.52
N TYR A 120 15.52 -8.53 1.82
CA TYR A 120 14.63 -8.80 0.69
C TYR A 120 15.25 -8.28 -0.60
N GLY A 121 14.97 -8.96 -1.71
CA GLY A 121 15.19 -8.40 -3.03
C GLY A 121 14.30 -7.20 -3.30
N ILE A 122 14.59 -6.42 -4.32
CA ILE A 122 13.70 -5.35 -4.78
C ILE A 122 12.38 -5.92 -5.37
N ASP A 123 12.36 -7.21 -5.70
CA ASP A 123 11.19 -7.99 -6.10
C ASP A 123 10.39 -8.55 -4.89
N GLY A 124 10.70 -8.12 -3.68
CA GLY A 124 10.04 -8.51 -2.45
C GLY A 124 10.40 -9.90 -1.91
N LYS A 125 11.19 -10.73 -2.61
CA LYS A 125 11.57 -12.07 -2.14
C LYS A 125 12.49 -12.02 -0.94
N LEU A 126 12.28 -12.86 0.06
CA LEU A 126 13.19 -12.99 1.20
C LEU A 126 14.49 -13.69 0.77
N LEU A 127 15.61 -12.99 0.87
CA LEU A 127 16.93 -13.49 0.46
C LEU A 127 17.69 -14.11 1.63
N SER A 128 17.71 -13.45 2.80
CA SER A 128 18.44 -13.94 3.96
C SER A 128 17.83 -13.53 5.28
N THR A 129 18.04 -14.37 6.29
CA THR A 129 17.57 -14.22 7.67
C THR A 129 18.77 -14.32 8.61
N PRO A 130 19.56 -13.23 8.79
CA PRO A 130 20.79 -13.27 9.55
C PRO A 130 20.59 -13.77 10.98
N HIS A 131 21.50 -14.67 11.40
CA HIS A 131 21.53 -15.28 12.74
C HIS A 131 20.34 -16.17 13.13
N VAL A 132 19.43 -16.43 12.22
CA VAL A 132 18.37 -17.42 12.45
C VAL A 132 19.00 -18.83 12.37
N GLY A 133 18.87 -19.61 13.43
CA GLY A 133 19.57 -20.89 13.59
C GLY A 133 20.91 -20.79 14.33
N GLY A 134 21.25 -19.61 14.90
CA GLY A 134 22.44 -19.37 15.69
C GLY A 134 23.43 -18.38 15.04
N ILE A 135 24.47 -18.00 15.79
CA ILE A 135 25.47 -17.03 15.35
C ILE A 135 26.19 -17.54 14.08
N GLY A 136 26.22 -16.70 13.07
CA GLY A 136 26.86 -17.03 11.77
C GLY A 136 25.97 -17.80 10.79
N ASN A 137 24.84 -18.32 11.22
CA ASN A 137 23.85 -18.92 10.32
C ASN A 137 22.93 -17.83 9.75
N HIS A 138 22.60 -17.94 8.47
CA HIS A 138 21.75 -16.97 7.77
C HIS A 138 20.52 -17.64 7.16
N ASN A 139 20.30 -18.90 7.45
CA ASN A 139 19.17 -19.71 7.02
C ASN A 139 18.87 -20.77 8.07
N HIS A 140 17.62 -21.19 8.13
CA HIS A 140 17.17 -22.32 8.93
C HIS A 140 16.24 -23.18 8.09
N GLU A 141 16.32 -24.49 8.22
CA GLU A 141 15.54 -25.45 7.40
C GLU A 141 14.02 -25.29 7.55
N ASP A 142 13.57 -24.89 8.75
CA ASP A 142 12.15 -24.65 9.03
C ASP A 142 11.64 -23.31 8.44
N ILE A 143 12.53 -22.45 7.95
CA ILE A 143 12.14 -21.18 7.34
C ILE A 143 11.97 -21.33 5.83
N LYS A 144 10.73 -21.41 5.41
CA LYS A 144 10.37 -21.38 4.00
C LYS A 144 10.39 -19.96 3.47
N LYS A 145 11.53 -19.54 2.92
CA LYS A 145 11.74 -18.16 2.43
C LYS A 145 10.69 -17.72 1.43
N ASN A 146 10.19 -18.63 0.60
CA ASN A 146 9.17 -18.31 -0.40
C ASN A 146 7.84 -17.86 0.23
N ASP A 147 7.56 -18.27 1.46
CA ASP A 147 6.32 -17.91 2.17
C ASP A 147 6.48 -16.60 2.97
N LEU A 148 7.70 -16.07 3.06
CA LEU A 148 8.08 -14.91 3.87
C LEU A 148 8.60 -13.73 3.05
N GLY A 149 8.28 -13.69 1.76
CA GLY A 149 8.44 -12.49 0.94
C GLY A 149 7.56 -11.34 1.44
N LEU A 150 7.82 -10.13 0.99
CA LEU A 150 6.95 -8.98 1.28
C LEU A 150 5.55 -9.24 0.74
N ASN A 151 4.54 -8.72 1.43
CA ASN A 151 3.17 -8.77 0.94
C ASN A 151 3.04 -7.82 -0.24
N GLU A 152 2.78 -8.38 -1.41
CA GLU A 152 2.57 -7.60 -2.64
C GLU A 152 1.14 -7.09 -2.70
N ILE A 153 1.00 -5.81 -3.04
CA ILE A 153 -0.26 -5.15 -3.35
C ILE A 153 -0.44 -5.17 -4.86
N ARG A 154 -1.58 -5.64 -5.32
CA ARG A 154 -1.91 -5.65 -6.74
C ARG A 154 -1.82 -4.23 -7.30
N SER A 155 -0.93 -4.01 -8.25
CA SER A 155 -0.63 -2.70 -8.83
C SER A 155 -0.58 -2.74 -10.35
N HIS A 156 -0.80 -1.60 -10.97
CA HIS A 156 -0.73 -1.40 -12.41
C HIS A 156 -0.25 0.02 -12.71
N ILE A 157 0.43 0.19 -13.85
CA ILE A 157 0.78 1.52 -14.35
C ILE A 157 -0.20 1.89 -15.45
N TRP A 158 -0.85 3.04 -15.28
CA TRP A 158 -1.69 3.63 -16.30
C TRP A 158 -1.24 5.08 -16.56
N ASN A 159 -0.66 5.31 -17.74
CA ASN A 159 -0.21 6.64 -18.17
C ASN A 159 0.62 7.38 -17.08
N ASP A 160 1.66 6.71 -16.55
CA ASP A 160 2.54 7.12 -15.45
C ASP A 160 1.92 7.13 -14.03
N THR A 161 0.63 6.94 -13.88
CA THR A 161 -0.02 6.77 -12.56
C THR A 161 0.08 5.32 -12.11
N ILE A 162 0.46 5.12 -10.84
CA ILE A 162 0.58 3.83 -10.17
C ILE A 162 -0.57 3.68 -9.20
#